data_a2c651e0085a10821691c67bd7450fb9
#
_entry.id   a2c651e0085a10821691c67bd7450fb9
#
_cell.length_a   1.000
_cell.length_b   1.000
_cell.length_c   1.000
_cell.angle_alpha   90.00
_cell.angle_beta   90.00
_cell.angle_gamma   90.00
#
_symmetry.space_group_name_H-M   'P 1'
#
loop_
_entity.id
_entity.type
_entity.pdbx_description
1 polymer ?
#
loop_
_entity_poly.entity_id
_entity_poly.type
_entity_poly.pdbx_seq_one_letter_code
_entity_poly.pdbx_strand_id
1 'polypeptide(L)'
;MQKLFNADLLDIVPLERGFTYACRETLPEGGDAVMFYLYNQEIDLFEKIPIISYIKYKFGDNAAVIARELGDFVTCAVAVMSNSRVVSYQDGRLLVIGNGGEIVSECNVEYLDNPACSPAVVGTDLWLAVPDSNAIINYSVKHNRTEFRIGSPSAKAFCHPTHISVYDNKLFICNANSYKIRTIGLDNYTDADYCVFNEPVYKYFRVGDVEYAVMQSGVYSL
;
A
#
# COMPACT_ATOMS: atom_id res chain seq x y z
N MET A 1 -6.01 15.16 14.37
CA MET A 1 -4.80 14.43 13.95
C MET A 1 -3.89 14.28 15.15
N GLN A 2 -3.57 13.04 15.51
CA GLN A 2 -2.70 12.70 16.64
C GLN A 2 -1.55 11.82 16.13
N LYS A 3 -0.30 12.20 16.47
CA LYS A 3 0.87 11.37 16.16
C LYS A 3 0.90 10.14 17.07
N LEU A 4 0.96 8.95 16.49
CA LEU A 4 1.08 7.70 17.22
C LEU A 4 2.54 7.36 17.51
N PHE A 5 3.38 7.35 16.49
CA PHE A 5 4.81 7.06 16.64
C PHE A 5 5.61 7.57 15.45
N ASN A 6 6.93 7.55 15.61
CA ASN A 6 7.92 7.77 14.55
C ASN A 6 8.81 6.54 14.45
N ALA A 7 9.03 6.06 13.24
CA ALA A 7 9.93 4.95 12.94
C ALA A 7 10.42 5.06 11.50
N ASP A 8 11.58 4.46 11.21
CA ASP A 8 12.04 4.24 9.83
C ASP A 8 11.22 3.07 9.24
N LEU A 9 9.99 3.43 8.79
CA LEU A 9 9.02 2.46 8.30
C LEU A 9 9.43 1.88 6.97
N LEU A 10 9.37 0.56 6.87
CA LEU A 10 9.54 -0.20 5.64
C LEU A 10 8.18 -0.62 5.05
N ASP A 11 7.23 -0.97 5.92
CA ASP A 11 5.87 -1.31 5.52
C ASP A 11 4.90 -1.19 6.70
N ILE A 12 3.60 -1.06 6.38
CA ILE A 12 2.50 -1.09 7.34
C ILE A 12 1.30 -1.79 6.69
N VAL A 13 0.71 -2.75 7.40
CA VAL A 13 -0.39 -3.59 6.91
C VAL A 13 -1.59 -3.41 7.83
N PRO A 14 -2.70 -2.84 7.33
CA PRO A 14 -3.94 -2.72 8.10
C PRO A 14 -4.51 -4.09 8.47
N LEU A 15 -5.07 -4.19 9.67
CA LEU A 15 -5.76 -5.36 10.20
C LEU A 15 -7.16 -4.96 10.67
N GLU A 16 -7.97 -5.92 11.09
CA GLU A 16 -9.33 -5.66 11.58
C GLU A 16 -9.35 -4.76 12.83
N ARG A 17 -8.37 -4.91 13.73
CA ARG A 17 -8.32 -4.22 15.04
C ARG A 17 -7.03 -3.44 15.27
N GLY A 18 -6.42 -2.95 14.23
CA GLY A 18 -5.16 -2.22 14.29
C GLY A 18 -4.34 -2.37 13.03
N PHE A 19 -3.04 -2.47 13.17
CA PHE A 19 -2.14 -2.71 12.04
C PHE A 19 -0.85 -3.37 12.51
N THR A 20 -0.19 -4.09 11.61
CA THR A 20 1.20 -4.53 11.81
C THR A 20 2.14 -3.71 10.94
N TYR A 21 3.38 -3.54 11.38
CA TYR A 21 4.36 -2.80 10.62
C TYR A 21 5.76 -3.40 10.75
N ALA A 22 6.58 -3.14 9.74
CA ALA A 22 8.00 -3.40 9.73
C ALA A 22 8.77 -2.07 9.73
N CYS A 23 9.78 -1.95 10.57
CA CYS A 23 10.65 -0.78 10.61
C CYS A 23 12.11 -1.18 10.78
N ARG A 24 13.01 -0.28 10.40
CA ARG A 24 14.45 -0.44 10.66
C ARG A 24 14.79 0.19 12.00
N GLU A 25 15.54 -0.55 12.81
CA GLU A 25 16.06 -0.09 14.10
C GLU A 25 17.56 -0.29 14.18
N THR A 26 18.27 0.70 14.72
CA THR A 26 19.70 0.57 15.03
C THR A 26 19.86 -0.20 16.33
N LEU A 27 20.64 -1.30 16.29
CA LEU A 27 20.88 -2.15 17.44
C LEU A 27 21.90 -1.52 18.41
N PRO A 28 21.82 -1.82 19.72
CA PRO A 28 22.76 -1.29 20.71
C PRO A 28 24.24 -1.65 20.43
N GLU A 29 24.49 -2.82 19.86
CA GLU A 29 25.81 -3.30 19.44
C GLU A 29 26.28 -2.71 18.10
N GLY A 30 25.49 -1.88 17.49
CA GLY A 30 25.69 -1.31 16.16
C GLY A 30 25.08 -2.15 15.03
N GLY A 31 24.87 -1.50 13.87
CA GLY A 31 24.16 -2.10 12.74
C GLY A 31 22.65 -1.92 12.82
N ASP A 32 21.97 -2.18 11.70
CA ASP A 32 20.52 -2.04 11.60
C ASP A 32 19.86 -3.41 11.48
N ALA A 33 18.67 -3.54 12.06
CA ALA A 33 17.84 -4.72 11.94
C ALA A 33 16.40 -4.34 11.59
N VAL A 34 15.72 -5.23 10.86
CA VAL A 34 14.29 -5.08 10.59
C VAL A 34 13.50 -5.69 11.75
N MET A 35 12.67 -4.87 12.36
CA MET A 35 11.82 -5.26 13.48
C MET A 35 10.35 -5.19 13.08
N PHE A 36 9.55 -6.03 13.72
CA PHE A 36 8.13 -6.20 13.41
C PHE A 36 7.29 -5.92 14.65
N TYR A 37 6.22 -5.15 14.47
CA TYR A 37 5.34 -4.73 15.54
C TYR A 37 3.88 -4.91 15.15
N LEU A 38 3.04 -5.12 16.16
CA LEU A 38 1.60 -5.08 16.10
C LEU A 38 1.11 -3.91 16.96
N TYR A 39 0.26 -3.09 16.40
CA TYR A 39 -0.54 -2.12 17.14
C TYR A 39 -1.97 -2.62 17.28
N ASN A 40 -2.44 -2.73 18.50
CA ASN A 40 -3.83 -3.03 18.81
C ASN A 40 -4.55 -1.74 19.21
N GLN A 41 -5.47 -1.31 18.36
CA GLN A 41 -6.22 -0.05 18.53
C GLN A 41 -7.18 -0.07 19.73
N GLU A 42 -7.76 -1.23 20.07
CA GLU A 42 -8.77 -1.33 21.15
C GLU A 42 -8.17 -1.07 22.53
N ILE A 43 -6.91 -1.42 22.74
CA ILE A 43 -6.19 -1.29 24.00
C ILE A 43 -5.01 -0.31 23.96
N ASP A 44 -4.84 0.37 22.82
CA ASP A 44 -3.75 1.33 22.54
C ASP A 44 -2.36 0.77 22.92
N LEU A 45 -2.05 -0.44 22.42
CA LEU A 45 -0.83 -1.15 22.76
C LEU A 45 -0.01 -1.49 21.53
N PHE A 46 1.30 -1.19 21.60
CA PHE A 46 2.31 -1.64 20.65
C PHE A 46 3.05 -2.85 21.22
N GLU A 47 3.14 -3.91 20.44
CA GLU A 47 3.82 -5.15 20.80
C GLU A 47 4.82 -5.56 19.72
N LYS A 48 6.03 -5.95 20.12
CA LYS A 48 7.00 -6.55 19.20
C LYS A 48 6.59 -7.99 18.88
N ILE A 49 6.52 -8.31 17.60
CA ILE A 49 6.07 -9.64 17.14
C ILE A 49 7.17 -10.38 16.37
N PRO A 50 7.12 -11.73 16.34
CA PRO A 50 7.99 -12.51 15.48
C PRO A 50 7.72 -12.24 13.99
N ILE A 51 8.77 -12.34 13.18
CA ILE A 51 8.69 -12.22 11.72
C ILE A 51 7.60 -13.11 11.09
N ILE A 52 7.43 -14.33 11.60
CA ILE A 52 6.41 -15.25 11.08
C ILE A 52 4.99 -14.75 11.31
N SER A 53 4.74 -14.03 12.40
CA SER A 53 3.44 -13.39 12.67
C SER A 53 3.19 -12.26 11.70
N TYR A 54 4.17 -11.39 11.44
CA TYR A 54 4.08 -10.34 10.44
C TYR A 54 3.77 -10.90 9.04
N ILE A 55 4.52 -11.93 8.61
CA ILE A 55 4.30 -12.60 7.32
C ILE A 55 2.86 -13.15 7.24
N LYS A 56 2.37 -13.78 8.31
CA LYS A 56 1.00 -14.31 8.38
C LYS A 56 -0.06 -13.19 8.26
N TYR A 57 0.14 -12.06 8.93
CA TYR A 57 -0.76 -10.91 8.81
C TYR A 57 -0.79 -10.36 7.38
N LYS A 58 0.37 -10.27 6.73
CA LYS A 58 0.48 -9.73 5.37
C LYS A 58 -0.05 -10.67 4.28
N PHE A 59 0.26 -11.96 4.38
CA PHE A 59 -0.01 -12.94 3.31
C PHE A 59 -1.06 -14.00 3.65
N GLY A 60 -1.58 -14.02 4.89
CA GLY A 60 -2.58 -15.01 5.31
C GLY A 60 -2.01 -16.40 5.56
N ASP A 61 -2.85 -17.43 5.41
CA ASP A 61 -2.53 -18.80 5.86
C ASP A 61 -1.36 -19.46 5.12
N ASN A 62 -1.10 -19.12 3.86
CA ASN A 62 0.01 -19.64 3.07
C ASN A 62 1.28 -18.77 3.16
N ALA A 63 1.36 -17.95 4.21
CA ALA A 63 2.40 -16.95 4.41
C ALA A 63 3.84 -17.46 4.24
N ALA A 64 4.16 -18.62 4.83
CA ALA A 64 5.51 -19.16 4.79
C ALA A 64 5.94 -19.60 3.38
N VAL A 65 5.02 -20.17 2.60
CA VAL A 65 5.26 -20.56 1.20
C VAL A 65 5.48 -19.31 0.36
N ILE A 66 4.56 -18.34 0.47
CA ILE A 66 4.62 -17.10 -0.28
C ILE A 66 5.91 -16.32 0.04
N ALA A 67 6.24 -16.12 1.32
CA ALA A 67 7.44 -15.39 1.71
C ALA A 67 8.74 -16.02 1.19
N ARG A 68 8.81 -17.36 1.16
CA ARG A 68 9.96 -18.07 0.59
C ARG A 68 10.12 -17.81 -0.90
N GLU A 69 9.02 -17.81 -1.66
CA GLU A 69 9.05 -17.59 -3.11
C GLU A 69 9.35 -16.13 -3.49
N LEU A 70 8.91 -15.18 -2.66
CA LEU A 70 9.06 -13.76 -2.96
C LEU A 70 10.49 -13.21 -2.75
N GLY A 71 11.24 -13.77 -1.83
CA GLY A 71 12.55 -13.25 -1.40
C GLY A 71 12.42 -11.96 -0.59
N ASP A 72 12.04 -10.83 -1.19
CA ASP A 72 11.70 -9.59 -0.49
C ASP A 72 10.19 -9.50 -0.24
N PHE A 73 9.79 -9.89 0.96
CA PHE A 73 8.39 -9.85 1.40
C PHE A 73 8.05 -8.60 2.25
N VAL A 74 9.03 -7.78 2.60
CA VAL A 74 8.81 -6.59 3.44
C VAL A 74 8.35 -5.41 2.60
N THR A 75 9.09 -5.06 1.55
CA THR A 75 8.85 -3.83 0.79
C THR A 75 7.75 -3.95 -0.28
N CYS A 76 7.26 -5.16 -0.57
CA CYS A 76 6.17 -5.34 -1.51
C CYS A 76 4.82 -4.89 -0.92
N ALA A 77 3.95 -4.36 -1.77
CA ALA A 77 2.55 -4.10 -1.43
C ALA A 77 1.66 -5.31 -1.75
N VAL A 78 0.64 -5.55 -0.95
CA VAL A 78 -0.28 -6.68 -1.12
C VAL A 78 -1.72 -6.18 -1.15
N ALA A 79 -2.49 -6.68 -2.13
CA ALA A 79 -3.93 -6.52 -2.20
C ALA A 79 -4.62 -7.88 -2.32
N VAL A 80 -5.80 -8.02 -1.73
CA VAL A 80 -6.60 -9.25 -1.80
C VAL A 80 -7.62 -9.12 -2.92
N MET A 81 -7.64 -10.08 -3.83
CA MET A 81 -8.54 -10.13 -4.97
C MET A 81 -9.25 -11.49 -5.00
N SER A 82 -10.53 -11.52 -4.60
CA SER A 82 -11.36 -12.74 -4.57
C SER A 82 -10.65 -13.97 -3.97
N ASN A 83 -10.13 -14.85 -4.84
CA ASN A 83 -9.42 -16.07 -4.47
C ASN A 83 -7.91 -16.01 -4.71
N SER A 84 -7.34 -14.81 -4.74
CA SER A 84 -5.91 -14.63 -4.97
C SER A 84 -5.38 -13.41 -4.21
N ARG A 85 -4.07 -13.29 -4.14
CA ARG A 85 -3.38 -12.09 -3.68
C ARG A 85 -2.57 -11.51 -4.83
N VAL A 86 -2.60 -10.21 -4.90
CA VAL A 86 -1.75 -9.45 -5.82
C VAL A 86 -0.61 -8.87 -5.00
N VAL A 87 0.61 -9.17 -5.40
CA VAL A 87 1.83 -8.64 -4.80
C VAL A 87 2.49 -7.73 -5.84
N SER A 88 2.79 -6.51 -5.44
CA SER A 88 3.39 -5.51 -6.32
C SER A 88 4.66 -4.95 -5.68
N TYR A 89 5.67 -4.74 -6.51
CA TYR A 89 6.95 -4.16 -6.15
C TYR A 89 7.08 -2.75 -6.73
N GLN A 90 8.04 -1.98 -6.21
CA GLN A 90 8.29 -0.61 -6.66
C GLN A 90 8.88 -0.52 -8.08
N ASP A 91 9.46 -1.61 -8.57
CA ASP A 91 10.00 -1.75 -9.93
C ASP A 91 8.95 -2.09 -10.99
N GLY A 92 7.66 -2.15 -10.61
CA GLY A 92 6.55 -2.47 -11.50
C GLY A 92 6.25 -3.96 -11.62
N ARG A 93 7.06 -4.84 -11.02
CA ARG A 93 6.79 -6.28 -10.99
C ARG A 93 5.52 -6.55 -10.20
N LEU A 94 4.63 -7.33 -10.80
CA LEU A 94 3.34 -7.70 -10.25
C LEU A 94 3.17 -9.21 -10.33
N LEU A 95 2.86 -9.82 -9.19
CA LEU A 95 2.57 -11.25 -9.07
C LEU A 95 1.12 -11.47 -8.67
N VAL A 96 0.48 -12.45 -9.27
CA VAL A 96 -0.80 -12.97 -8.79
C VAL A 96 -0.56 -14.33 -8.16
N ILE A 97 -0.91 -14.44 -6.88
CA ILE A 97 -0.68 -15.64 -6.07
C ILE A 97 -2.02 -16.27 -5.74
N GLY A 98 -2.18 -17.53 -6.09
CA GLY A 98 -3.37 -18.32 -5.80
C GLY A 98 -3.50 -18.66 -4.32
N ASN A 99 -4.66 -19.23 -3.94
CA ASN A 99 -4.95 -19.60 -2.55
C ASN A 99 -4.01 -20.69 -2.00
N GLY A 100 -3.40 -21.51 -2.85
CA GLY A 100 -2.40 -22.50 -2.46
C GLY A 100 -0.99 -21.93 -2.24
N GLY A 101 -0.78 -20.65 -2.53
CA GLY A 101 0.53 -19.98 -2.47
C GLY A 101 1.34 -20.08 -3.77
N GLU A 102 0.78 -20.68 -4.82
CA GLU A 102 1.41 -20.77 -6.14
C GLU A 102 1.37 -19.43 -6.88
N ILE A 103 2.41 -19.11 -7.64
CA ILE A 103 2.41 -17.97 -8.56
C ILE A 103 1.61 -18.35 -9.79
N VAL A 104 0.44 -17.74 -9.97
CA VAL A 104 -0.47 -17.94 -11.10
C VAL A 104 -0.07 -17.09 -12.31
N SER A 105 0.42 -15.89 -12.05
CA SER A 105 0.82 -14.94 -13.10
C SER A 105 1.91 -14.00 -12.58
N GLU A 106 2.81 -13.62 -13.46
CA GLU A 106 3.85 -12.62 -13.22
C GLU A 106 3.96 -11.72 -14.45
N CYS A 107 4.02 -10.41 -14.23
CA CYS A 107 4.22 -9.41 -15.29
C CYS A 107 4.87 -8.15 -14.73
N ASN A 108 5.35 -7.29 -15.62
CA ASN A 108 5.71 -5.91 -15.31
C ASN A 108 4.58 -4.99 -15.78
N VAL A 109 4.17 -4.08 -14.91
CA VAL A 109 3.14 -3.08 -15.22
C VAL A 109 3.77 -1.69 -15.19
N GLU A 110 3.67 -1.00 -16.31
CA GLU A 110 4.27 0.30 -16.54
C GLU A 110 3.30 1.24 -17.24
N TYR A 111 3.53 2.54 -17.06
CA TYR A 111 2.89 3.58 -17.85
C TYR A 111 3.90 4.67 -18.18
N LEU A 112 4.11 4.95 -19.49
CA LEU A 112 5.13 5.86 -20.02
C LEU A 112 6.55 5.51 -19.51
N ASP A 113 6.91 4.24 -19.59
CA ASP A 113 8.20 3.67 -19.14
C ASP A 113 8.47 3.85 -17.62
N ASN A 114 7.44 4.16 -16.83
CA ASN A 114 7.54 4.29 -15.40
C ASN A 114 6.75 3.17 -14.69
N PRO A 115 7.34 2.54 -13.66
CA PRO A 115 6.74 1.41 -12.97
C PRO A 115 5.46 1.79 -12.23
N ALA A 116 4.50 0.85 -12.24
CA ALA A 116 3.27 0.94 -11.47
C ALA A 116 3.35 0.12 -10.18
N CYS A 117 2.86 0.66 -9.08
CA CYS A 117 2.95 0.05 -7.76
C CYS A 117 1.68 0.29 -6.92
N SER A 118 1.67 -0.20 -5.67
CA SER A 118 0.60 0.03 -4.68
C SER A 118 -0.80 -0.33 -5.19
N PRO A 119 -1.11 -1.62 -5.35
CA PRO A 119 -2.36 -2.09 -5.91
C PRO A 119 -3.54 -1.87 -4.95
N ALA A 120 -4.66 -1.41 -5.49
CA ALA A 120 -5.96 -1.42 -4.85
C ALA A 120 -6.96 -2.16 -5.73
N VAL A 121 -7.70 -3.11 -5.15
CA VAL A 121 -8.64 -3.97 -5.89
C VAL A 121 -10.01 -3.31 -5.97
N VAL A 122 -10.58 -3.23 -7.17
CA VAL A 122 -11.96 -2.84 -7.42
C VAL A 122 -12.61 -3.87 -8.34
N GLY A 123 -13.46 -4.71 -7.79
CA GLY A 123 -14.04 -5.83 -8.54
C GLY A 123 -12.97 -6.85 -8.94
N THR A 124 -12.71 -6.98 -10.24
CA THR A 124 -11.71 -7.88 -10.83
C THR A 124 -10.48 -7.15 -11.34
N ASP A 125 -10.45 -5.83 -11.24
CA ASP A 125 -9.39 -4.98 -11.75
C ASP A 125 -8.56 -4.35 -10.63
N LEU A 126 -7.36 -3.90 -10.99
CA LEU A 126 -6.46 -3.22 -10.09
C LEU A 126 -6.37 -1.73 -10.44
N TRP A 127 -6.38 -0.89 -9.40
CA TRP A 127 -5.88 0.46 -9.53
C TRP A 127 -4.45 0.51 -8.99
N LEU A 128 -3.54 1.03 -9.78
CA LEU A 128 -2.11 1.11 -9.49
C LEU A 128 -1.64 2.56 -9.57
N ALA A 129 -0.79 2.96 -8.66
CA ALA A 129 -0.12 4.26 -8.70
C ALA A 129 1.09 4.19 -9.64
N VAL A 130 1.32 5.28 -10.40
CA VAL A 130 2.51 5.46 -11.23
C VAL A 130 3.15 6.80 -10.83
N PRO A 131 3.99 6.80 -9.77
CA PRO A 131 4.50 8.02 -9.16
C PRO A 131 5.16 8.98 -10.12
N ASP A 132 6.09 8.48 -10.93
CA ASP A 132 6.92 9.30 -11.82
C ASP A 132 6.17 9.79 -13.08
N SER A 133 5.00 9.21 -13.36
CA SER A 133 4.09 9.69 -14.41
C SER A 133 2.97 10.58 -13.88
N ASN A 134 2.91 10.87 -12.58
CA ASN A 134 1.82 11.62 -11.94
C ASN A 134 0.45 11.06 -12.33
N ALA A 135 0.30 9.74 -12.35
CA ALA A 135 -0.89 9.06 -12.83
C ALA A 135 -1.29 7.90 -11.92
N ILE A 136 -2.55 7.50 -12.05
CA ILE A 136 -3.04 6.20 -11.62
C ILE A 136 -3.62 5.48 -12.81
N ILE A 137 -3.49 4.15 -12.84
CA ILE A 137 -4.00 3.32 -13.93
C ILE A 137 -4.94 2.26 -13.40
N ASN A 138 -5.99 1.97 -14.17
CA ASN A 138 -6.81 0.77 -14.01
C ASN A 138 -6.23 -0.33 -14.90
N TYR A 139 -5.84 -1.43 -14.29
CA TYR A 139 -5.18 -2.54 -14.94
C TYR A 139 -6.00 -3.82 -14.81
N SER A 140 -6.32 -4.41 -15.95
CA SER A 140 -7.01 -5.70 -16.00
C SER A 140 -6.00 -6.85 -15.94
N VAL A 141 -6.01 -7.58 -14.83
CA VAL A 141 -5.19 -8.80 -14.66
C VAL A 141 -5.57 -9.85 -15.72
N LYS A 142 -6.87 -9.99 -16.01
CA LYS A 142 -7.39 -10.95 -17.00
C LYS A 142 -6.87 -10.69 -18.42
N HIS A 143 -6.81 -9.43 -18.82
CA HIS A 143 -6.41 -9.04 -20.17
C HIS A 143 -4.94 -8.64 -20.27
N ASN A 144 -4.23 -8.58 -19.14
CA ASN A 144 -2.83 -8.17 -19.04
C ASN A 144 -2.57 -6.81 -19.71
N ARG A 145 -3.41 -5.82 -19.41
CA ARG A 145 -3.28 -4.47 -20.00
C ARG A 145 -3.92 -3.39 -19.16
N THR A 146 -3.46 -2.16 -19.33
CA THR A 146 -4.12 -0.96 -18.82
C THR A 146 -5.39 -0.70 -19.63
N GLU A 147 -6.53 -0.63 -18.95
CA GLU A 147 -7.84 -0.33 -19.55
C GLU A 147 -8.14 1.18 -19.47
N PHE A 148 -7.71 1.82 -18.41
CA PHE A 148 -8.04 3.21 -18.14
C PHE A 148 -6.92 3.91 -17.34
N ARG A 149 -6.87 5.24 -17.42
CA ARG A 149 -5.91 6.06 -16.67
C ARG A 149 -6.49 7.40 -16.26
N ILE A 150 -6.00 7.94 -15.14
CA ILE A 150 -6.26 9.30 -14.69
C ILE A 150 -4.92 9.94 -14.37
N GLY A 151 -4.72 11.16 -14.84
CA GLY A 151 -3.47 11.90 -14.68
C GLY A 151 -2.49 11.70 -15.82
N SER A 152 -1.42 12.48 -15.81
CA SER A 152 -0.29 12.45 -16.74
C SER A 152 0.83 13.35 -16.21
N PRO A 153 2.05 13.29 -16.74
CA PRO A 153 3.15 14.16 -16.31
C PRO A 153 2.84 15.66 -16.37
N SER A 154 1.99 16.07 -17.31
CA SER A 154 1.57 17.48 -17.48
C SER A 154 0.27 17.84 -16.74
N ALA A 155 -0.47 16.86 -16.22
CA ALA A 155 -1.71 17.09 -15.50
C ALA A 155 -1.44 17.53 -14.06
N LYS A 156 -2.36 18.34 -13.51
CA LYS A 156 -2.29 18.77 -12.10
C LYS A 156 -3.10 17.88 -11.15
N ALA A 157 -3.66 16.77 -11.66
CA ALA A 157 -4.50 15.89 -10.87
C ALA A 157 -3.72 15.22 -9.73
N PHE A 158 -2.51 14.77 -10.03
CA PHE A 158 -1.62 14.13 -9.06
C PHE A 158 -0.23 14.74 -9.08
N CYS A 159 0.51 14.54 -7.97
CA CYS A 159 1.90 14.92 -7.84
C CYS A 159 2.60 13.82 -7.03
N HIS A 160 3.24 12.87 -7.72
CA HIS A 160 3.89 11.70 -7.17
C HIS A 160 2.93 10.86 -6.30
N PRO A 161 1.90 10.21 -6.90
CA PRO A 161 0.98 9.34 -6.17
C PRO A 161 1.71 8.09 -5.69
N THR A 162 1.68 7.80 -4.38
CA THR A 162 2.46 6.72 -3.76
C THR A 162 1.61 5.55 -3.27
N HIS A 163 0.32 5.80 -3.00
CA HIS A 163 -0.56 4.78 -2.45
C HIS A 163 -2.00 5.02 -2.88
N ILE A 164 -2.71 3.92 -3.12
CA ILE A 164 -4.14 3.90 -3.39
C ILE A 164 -4.82 2.98 -2.39
N SER A 165 -5.91 3.44 -1.80
CA SER A 165 -6.84 2.61 -1.03
C SER A 165 -8.28 2.84 -1.49
N VAL A 166 -9.17 1.89 -1.20
CA VAL A 166 -10.57 1.92 -1.65
C VAL A 166 -11.48 1.84 -0.44
N TYR A 167 -12.33 2.86 -0.28
CA TYR A 167 -13.36 2.91 0.74
C TYR A 167 -14.58 3.66 0.18
N ASP A 168 -15.78 3.28 0.59
CA ASP A 168 -17.04 4.01 0.30
C ASP A 168 -17.20 4.34 -1.20
N ASN A 169 -16.90 3.39 -2.08
CA ASN A 169 -16.94 3.54 -3.53
C ASN A 169 -16.05 4.68 -4.08
N LYS A 170 -14.93 4.96 -3.39
CA LYS A 170 -13.94 5.96 -3.78
C LYS A 170 -12.53 5.40 -3.69
N LEU A 171 -11.68 5.86 -4.59
CA LEU A 171 -10.24 5.75 -4.45
C LEU A 171 -9.73 6.89 -3.56
N PHE A 172 -8.84 6.58 -2.63
CA PHE A 172 -8.08 7.55 -1.84
C PHE A 172 -6.62 7.46 -2.29
N ILE A 173 -6.08 8.54 -2.81
CA ILE A 173 -4.76 8.61 -3.44
C ILE A 173 -3.86 9.53 -2.62
N CYS A 174 -2.77 8.98 -2.08
CA CYS A 174 -1.74 9.78 -1.42
C CYS A 174 -0.83 10.42 -2.46
N ASN A 175 -0.73 11.74 -2.46
CA ASN A 175 0.12 12.53 -3.35
C ASN A 175 1.27 13.13 -2.54
N ALA A 176 2.42 12.44 -2.52
CA ALA A 176 3.52 12.76 -1.63
C ALA A 176 4.06 14.18 -1.86
N ASN A 177 4.24 14.59 -3.13
CA ASN A 177 4.86 15.90 -3.45
C ASN A 177 3.90 17.09 -3.39
N SER A 178 2.58 16.85 -3.26
CA SER A 178 1.60 17.93 -3.01
C SER A 178 0.99 17.89 -1.61
N TYR A 179 1.44 16.94 -0.77
CA TYR A 179 1.06 16.81 0.64
C TYR A 179 -0.44 16.63 0.85
N LYS A 180 -1.07 15.86 -0.06
CA LYS A 180 -2.52 15.72 -0.07
C LYS A 180 -2.94 14.25 -0.17
N ILE A 181 -4.07 13.94 0.42
CA ILE A 181 -4.87 12.80 0.03
C ILE A 181 -5.98 13.34 -0.87
N ARG A 182 -6.13 12.77 -2.06
CA ARG A 182 -7.21 13.07 -2.98
C ARG A 182 -8.16 11.89 -3.11
N THR A 183 -9.42 12.16 -3.40
CA THR A 183 -10.41 11.13 -3.68
C THR A 183 -10.86 11.19 -5.13
N ILE A 184 -11.20 10.00 -5.67
CA ILE A 184 -11.88 9.85 -6.96
C ILE A 184 -13.08 8.94 -6.75
N GLY A 185 -14.27 9.43 -7.10
CA GLY A 185 -15.48 8.63 -7.11
C GLY A 185 -15.43 7.58 -8.21
N LEU A 186 -15.72 6.31 -7.88
CA LEU A 186 -15.72 5.22 -8.86
C LEU A 186 -16.89 5.28 -9.84
N ASP A 187 -17.99 5.97 -9.50
CA ASP A 187 -19.18 6.09 -10.37
C ASP A 187 -19.01 7.12 -11.50
N ASN A 188 -18.30 8.21 -11.24
CA ASN A 188 -18.27 9.37 -12.13
C ASN A 188 -16.88 9.97 -12.36
N TYR A 189 -15.86 9.39 -11.74
CA TYR A 189 -14.45 9.81 -11.77
C TYR A 189 -14.23 11.28 -11.37
N THR A 190 -15.14 11.84 -10.56
CA THR A 190 -14.92 13.18 -9.99
C THR A 190 -13.84 13.13 -8.92
N ASP A 191 -12.94 14.10 -8.98
CA ASP A 191 -11.83 14.22 -8.05
C ASP A 191 -12.04 15.36 -7.06
N ALA A 192 -11.52 15.19 -5.84
CA ALA A 192 -11.54 16.20 -4.80
C ALA A 192 -10.34 16.06 -3.86
N ASP A 193 -9.93 17.15 -3.25
CA ASP A 193 -9.01 17.11 -2.12
C ASP A 193 -9.75 16.57 -0.89
N TYR A 194 -9.22 15.54 -0.25
CA TYR A 194 -9.76 14.95 0.98
C TYR A 194 -9.09 15.53 2.22
N CYS A 195 -7.76 15.43 2.29
CA CYS A 195 -6.96 16.03 3.35
C CYS A 195 -5.74 16.74 2.77
N VAL A 196 -5.31 17.83 3.43
CA VAL A 196 -4.11 18.59 3.09
C VAL A 196 -3.22 18.62 4.33
N PHE A 197 -1.94 18.32 4.15
CA PHE A 197 -0.93 18.27 5.20
C PHE A 197 0.15 19.32 4.99
N ASN A 198 1.10 19.41 5.91
CA ASN A 198 2.28 20.26 5.82
C ASN A 198 3.57 19.49 5.46
N GLU A 199 3.45 18.19 5.19
CA GLU A 199 4.53 17.29 4.85
C GLU A 199 4.06 16.16 3.91
N PRO A 200 4.98 15.41 3.27
CA PRO A 200 4.64 14.29 2.40
C PRO A 200 3.81 13.22 3.10
N VAL A 201 2.74 12.76 2.42
CA VAL A 201 1.91 11.63 2.83
C VAL A 201 2.13 10.46 1.87
N TYR A 202 2.48 9.30 2.43
CA TYR A 202 2.89 8.12 1.66
C TYR A 202 1.85 7.02 1.62
N LYS A 203 1.04 6.86 2.69
CA LYS A 203 0.01 5.84 2.77
C LYS A 203 -1.18 6.34 3.57
N TYR A 204 -2.39 5.92 3.17
CA TYR A 204 -3.63 6.15 3.89
C TYR A 204 -4.38 4.83 4.02
N PHE A 205 -4.92 4.57 5.19
CA PHE A 205 -5.73 3.39 5.46
C PHE A 205 -6.70 3.63 6.61
N ARG A 206 -7.71 2.75 6.73
CA ARG A 206 -8.68 2.75 7.82
C ARG A 206 -8.60 1.44 8.61
N VAL A 207 -8.87 1.54 9.91
CA VAL A 207 -9.12 0.41 10.80
C VAL A 207 -10.41 0.70 11.56
N GLY A 208 -11.48 -0.02 11.25
CA GLY A 208 -12.82 0.37 11.69
C GLY A 208 -13.15 1.78 11.22
N ASP A 209 -13.58 2.64 12.15
CA ASP A 209 -13.93 4.04 11.88
C ASP A 209 -12.75 5.02 12.02
N VAL A 210 -11.56 4.52 12.37
CA VAL A 210 -10.37 5.37 12.54
C VAL A 210 -9.54 5.39 11.28
N GLU A 211 -9.18 6.60 10.87
CA GLU A 211 -8.36 6.86 9.70
C GLU A 211 -6.90 7.08 10.10
N TYR A 212 -5.98 6.56 9.27
CA TYR A 212 -4.55 6.66 9.50
C TYR A 212 -3.82 7.18 8.27
N ALA A 213 -2.80 8.00 8.52
CA ALA A 213 -1.87 8.46 7.51
C ALA A 213 -0.42 8.14 7.92
N VAL A 214 0.34 7.60 6.99
CA VAL A 214 1.79 7.50 7.08
C VAL A 214 2.38 8.72 6.38
N MET A 215 3.07 9.55 7.15
CA MET A 215 3.70 10.76 6.69
C MET A 215 5.22 10.71 6.91
N GLN A 216 5.95 11.67 6.39
CA GLN A 216 7.40 11.72 6.52
C GLN A 216 7.87 11.69 7.98
N SER A 217 7.15 12.32 8.89
CA SER A 217 7.51 12.41 10.30
C SER A 217 6.95 11.29 11.17
N GLY A 218 6.16 10.35 10.62
CA GLY A 218 5.61 9.21 11.37
C GLY A 218 4.19 8.79 10.96
N VAL A 219 3.55 8.00 11.81
CA VAL A 219 2.17 7.52 11.65
C VAL A 219 1.23 8.33 12.53
N TYR A 220 0.10 8.71 11.95
CA TYR A 220 -0.91 9.55 12.59
C TYR A 220 -2.31 8.94 12.49
N SER A 221 -3.13 9.12 13.51
CA SER A 221 -4.58 9.06 13.40
C SER A 221 -5.12 10.42 12.97
N LEU A 222 -6.06 10.43 12.02
CA LEU A 222 -6.65 11.65 11.44
C LEU A 222 -7.90 12.10 12.20
#